data_2395914f42fdabb3a9069ddf7b6165b1
#
_entry.id   2395914f42fdabb3a9069ddf7b6165b1
#
_cell.length_a   1.000
_cell.length_b   1.000
_cell.length_c   1.000
_cell.angle_alpha   90.00
_cell.angle_beta   90.00
_cell.angle_gamma   90.00
#
_symmetry.space_group_name_H-M   'P 1'
#
loop_
_entity.id
_entity.type
_entity.pdbx_description
1 polymer ?
#
loop_
_entity_poly.entity_id
_entity_poly.type
_entity_poly.pdbx_seq_one_letter_code
_entity_poly.pdbx_strand_id
1 'polypeptide(L)'
;AKDMRTSSRLVSTVAKIKNLDSVSPRGQRTFANGFSTVEGKALLTGYDFNKYAPLQMILKKDLQVDPVAGSITVTGFKPSTDLAVPEFATHVNFGLACVSLDAENDASETIYTTPAPMVINDDVADLTVTLTGLPAGAGVKMFYVLVEFFQEVNGELYELRSGQMNALKIVHIE
;
A
#
# COMPACT_ATOMS: atom_id res chain seq x y z
N ALA A 1 -0.33 -16.92 -3.85
CA ALA A 1 -1.49 -16.94 -4.76
C ALA A 1 -2.02 -15.52 -4.84
N LYS A 2 -2.12 -14.99 -6.04
CA LYS A 2 -2.80 -13.71 -6.27
C LYS A 2 -4.21 -13.80 -5.71
N ASP A 3 -4.65 -12.81 -4.94
CA ASP A 3 -6.04 -12.68 -4.57
C ASP A 3 -6.88 -12.39 -5.84
N MET A 4 -7.43 -13.44 -6.42
CA MET A 4 -8.23 -13.36 -7.65
C MET A 4 -9.53 -12.55 -7.48
N ARG A 5 -9.91 -12.22 -6.23
CA ARG A 5 -11.10 -11.43 -5.91
C ARG A 5 -10.78 -9.97 -5.57
N THR A 6 -9.52 -9.54 -5.68
CA THR A 6 -9.12 -8.15 -5.37
C THR A 6 -9.95 -7.15 -6.18
N SER A 7 -10.08 -7.35 -7.48
CA SER A 7 -10.87 -6.45 -8.35
C SER A 7 -12.33 -6.39 -7.94
N SER A 8 -12.98 -7.52 -7.67
CA SER A 8 -14.39 -7.52 -7.26
C SER A 8 -14.60 -6.91 -5.86
N ARG A 9 -13.66 -7.09 -4.93
CA ARG A 9 -13.69 -6.43 -3.63
C ARG A 9 -13.53 -4.91 -3.77
N LEU A 10 -12.58 -4.48 -4.62
CA LEU A 10 -12.36 -3.05 -4.87
C LEU A 10 -13.60 -2.41 -5.53
N VAL A 11 -14.17 -3.04 -6.54
CA VAL A 11 -15.42 -2.57 -7.20
C VAL A 11 -16.56 -2.44 -6.19
N SER A 12 -16.71 -3.42 -5.27
CA SER A 12 -17.71 -3.35 -4.19
C SER A 12 -17.46 -2.15 -3.26
N THR A 13 -16.19 -1.87 -2.93
CA THR A 13 -15.84 -0.71 -2.10
C THR A 13 -16.10 0.60 -2.84
N VAL A 14 -15.72 0.70 -4.11
CA VAL A 14 -16.01 1.86 -4.97
C VAL A 14 -17.51 2.12 -5.08
N ALA A 15 -18.33 1.07 -5.22
CA ALA A 15 -19.78 1.20 -5.22
C ALA A 15 -20.35 1.75 -3.91
N LYS A 16 -19.78 1.34 -2.76
CA LYS A 16 -20.15 1.88 -1.44
C LYS A 16 -19.78 3.37 -1.34
N ILE A 17 -18.58 3.75 -1.78
CA ILE A 17 -18.13 5.15 -1.81
C ILE A 17 -19.06 6.00 -2.69
N LYS A 18 -19.38 5.53 -3.89
CA LYS A 18 -20.33 6.20 -4.78
C LYS A 18 -21.69 6.46 -4.08
N ASN A 19 -22.14 5.54 -3.25
CA ASN A 19 -23.42 5.68 -2.53
C ASN A 19 -23.37 6.76 -1.43
N LEU A 20 -22.19 7.20 -1.02
CA LEU A 20 -22.01 8.31 -0.07
C LEU A 20 -22.16 9.70 -0.72
N ASP A 21 -22.25 9.77 -2.05
CA ASP A 21 -22.59 11.02 -2.74
C ASP A 21 -23.99 11.49 -2.32
N SER A 22 -24.03 12.54 -1.50
CA SER A 22 -25.22 13.19 -1.01
C SER A 22 -25.62 14.44 -1.83
N VAL A 23 -24.78 14.84 -2.79
CA VAL A 23 -24.96 16.05 -3.60
C VAL A 23 -25.78 15.73 -4.84
N SER A 24 -25.51 14.60 -5.49
CA SER A 24 -26.17 14.21 -6.72
C SER A 24 -27.49 13.48 -6.46
N PRO A 25 -28.50 13.69 -7.32
CA PRO A 25 -29.77 12.97 -7.20
C PRO A 25 -29.56 11.45 -7.41
N ARG A 26 -30.52 10.66 -6.92
CA ARG A 26 -30.49 9.21 -7.08
C ARG A 26 -30.40 8.81 -8.57
N GLY A 27 -29.44 7.96 -8.89
CA GLY A 27 -29.15 7.53 -10.28
C GLY A 27 -28.03 8.32 -10.95
N GLN A 28 -27.65 9.49 -10.43
CA GLN A 28 -26.56 10.34 -10.95
C GLN A 28 -25.36 10.43 -10.01
N ARG A 29 -25.34 9.66 -8.92
CA ARG A 29 -24.25 9.65 -7.95
C ARG A 29 -22.93 9.27 -8.60
N THR A 30 -21.85 9.97 -8.18
CA THR A 30 -20.50 9.77 -8.70
C THR A 30 -19.56 9.24 -7.62
N PHE A 31 -18.48 8.57 -8.04
CA PHE A 31 -17.42 8.18 -7.15
C PHE A 31 -16.69 9.42 -6.60
N ALA A 32 -16.45 10.43 -7.44
CA ALA A 32 -15.72 11.64 -7.06
C ALA A 32 -16.37 12.33 -5.84
N ASN A 33 -17.68 12.59 -5.90
CA ASN A 33 -18.39 13.22 -4.79
C ASN A 33 -18.40 12.35 -3.52
N GLY A 34 -18.59 11.04 -3.65
CA GLY A 34 -18.53 10.12 -2.51
C GLY A 34 -17.12 10.04 -1.90
N PHE A 35 -16.09 10.04 -2.72
CA PHE A 35 -14.70 9.95 -2.28
C PHE A 35 -14.16 11.25 -1.67
N SER A 36 -14.75 12.40 -1.98
CA SER A 36 -14.43 13.66 -1.33
C SER A 36 -14.87 13.74 0.14
N THR A 37 -15.75 12.81 0.56
CA THR A 37 -16.22 12.74 1.96
C THR A 37 -15.21 12.04 2.86
N VAL A 38 -15.25 12.36 4.16
CA VAL A 38 -14.41 11.68 5.18
C VAL A 38 -14.71 10.18 5.22
N GLU A 39 -15.98 9.82 5.15
CA GLU A 39 -16.44 8.43 5.16
C GLU A 39 -15.98 7.66 3.91
N GLY A 40 -15.99 8.33 2.74
CA GLY A 40 -15.53 7.75 1.48
C GLY A 40 -14.03 7.44 1.51
N LYS A 41 -13.21 8.37 2.00
CA LYS A 41 -11.78 8.15 2.21
C LYS A 41 -11.54 7.02 3.23
N ALA A 42 -12.28 6.99 4.34
CA ALA A 42 -12.15 5.96 5.37
C ALA A 42 -12.42 4.54 4.85
N LEU A 43 -13.29 4.36 3.86
CA LEU A 43 -13.56 3.06 3.26
C LEU A 43 -12.37 2.47 2.47
N LEU A 44 -11.49 3.32 1.96
CA LEU A 44 -10.26 2.89 1.26
C LEU A 44 -9.02 2.94 2.16
N THR A 45 -9.01 3.77 3.19
CA THR A 45 -7.89 3.81 4.14
C THR A 45 -7.77 2.45 4.83
N GLY A 46 -6.57 1.86 4.75
CA GLY A 46 -6.33 0.54 5.30
C GLY A 46 -6.75 -0.62 4.38
N TYR A 47 -7.13 -0.36 3.12
CA TYR A 47 -7.50 -1.41 2.19
C TYR A 47 -6.30 -2.29 1.81
N ASP A 48 -6.40 -3.60 2.11
CA ASP A 48 -5.41 -4.60 1.72
C ASP A 48 -5.79 -5.23 0.38
N PHE A 49 -4.90 -5.10 -0.63
CA PHE A 49 -5.10 -5.68 -1.96
C PHE A 49 -4.97 -7.20 -1.94
N ASN A 50 -4.17 -7.75 -1.03
CA ASN A 50 -4.06 -9.18 -0.80
C ASN A 50 -4.69 -9.55 0.55
N LYS A 51 -5.90 -10.09 0.53
CA LYS A 51 -6.60 -10.51 1.76
C LYS A 51 -5.94 -11.67 2.50
N TYR A 52 -5.07 -12.43 1.81
CA TYR A 52 -4.35 -13.57 2.40
C TYR A 52 -3.04 -13.14 3.06
N ALA A 53 -2.54 -11.96 2.71
CA ALA A 53 -1.37 -11.35 3.30
C ALA A 53 -1.66 -9.85 3.61
N PRO A 54 -2.57 -9.53 4.56
CA PRO A 54 -2.75 -8.17 5.02
C PRO A 54 -1.44 -7.64 5.61
N LEU A 55 -1.14 -6.37 5.40
CA LEU A 55 0.13 -5.78 5.86
C LEU A 55 0.38 -6.04 7.36
N GLN A 56 -0.67 -5.95 8.20
CA GLN A 56 -0.57 -6.17 9.65
C GLN A 56 -0.24 -7.62 10.04
N MET A 57 -0.50 -8.60 9.16
CA MET A 57 -0.07 -9.98 9.37
C MET A 57 1.37 -10.19 8.94
N ILE A 58 1.85 -9.43 7.96
CA ILE A 58 3.22 -9.52 7.44
C ILE A 58 4.18 -8.70 8.29
N LEU A 59 3.84 -7.44 8.57
CA LEU A 59 4.62 -6.54 9.42
C LEU A 59 3.96 -6.46 10.80
N LYS A 60 4.64 -7.00 11.82
CA LYS A 60 4.17 -7.08 13.21
C LYS A 60 4.48 -5.83 14.02
N LYS A 61 5.02 -4.81 13.39
CA LYS A 61 5.45 -3.55 14.01
C LYS A 61 4.72 -2.37 13.39
N ASP A 62 4.55 -1.31 14.16
CA ASP A 62 3.86 -0.11 13.70
C ASP A 62 4.66 0.58 12.59
N LEU A 63 3.95 0.93 11.52
CA LEU A 63 4.46 1.70 10.41
C LEU A 63 3.91 3.11 10.52
N GLN A 64 4.81 4.08 10.57
CA GLN A 64 4.48 5.50 10.58
C GLN A 64 4.55 6.06 9.16
N VAL A 65 3.57 6.88 8.81
CA VAL A 65 3.52 7.58 7.51
C VAL A 65 3.68 9.06 7.75
N ASP A 66 4.64 9.68 7.06
CA ASP A 66 4.75 11.13 6.97
C ASP A 66 4.30 11.57 5.55
N PRO A 67 3.06 12.04 5.39
CA PRO A 67 2.53 12.42 4.09
C PRO A 67 3.19 13.69 3.53
N VAL A 68 3.72 14.56 4.39
CA VAL A 68 4.40 15.80 3.99
C VAL A 68 5.78 15.50 3.43
N ALA A 69 6.54 14.64 4.11
CA ALA A 69 7.86 14.19 3.65
C ALA A 69 7.75 13.14 2.54
N GLY A 70 6.59 12.52 2.34
CA GLY A 70 6.42 11.40 1.42
C GLY A 70 7.21 10.19 1.87
N SER A 71 7.17 9.85 3.15
CA SER A 71 7.97 8.76 3.71
C SER A 71 7.19 7.84 4.64
N ILE A 72 7.71 6.63 4.79
CA ILE A 72 7.31 5.68 5.82
C ILE A 72 8.50 5.33 6.70
N THR A 73 8.23 5.09 7.99
CA THR A 73 9.25 4.68 8.96
C THR A 73 8.74 3.56 9.86
N VAL A 74 9.60 2.57 10.12
CA VAL A 74 9.41 1.54 11.15
C VAL A 74 10.60 1.64 12.11
N THR A 75 10.34 2.18 13.29
CA THR A 75 11.41 2.44 14.28
C THR A 75 11.88 1.15 14.95
N GLY A 76 13.20 0.97 15.05
CA GLY A 76 13.83 -0.18 15.68
C GLY A 76 13.41 -1.51 15.01
N PHE A 77 13.34 -1.52 13.69
CA PHE A 77 12.93 -2.68 12.91
C PHE A 77 13.98 -3.79 12.95
N LYS A 78 13.54 -5.02 13.26
CA LYS A 78 14.34 -6.24 13.24
C LYS A 78 13.70 -7.24 12.27
N PRO A 79 14.23 -7.40 11.04
CA PRO A 79 13.59 -8.18 9.98
C PRO A 79 13.20 -9.61 10.38
N SER A 80 14.05 -10.30 11.14
CA SER A 80 13.84 -11.71 11.51
C SER A 80 12.63 -11.95 12.43
N THR A 81 12.28 -10.96 13.27
CA THR A 81 11.20 -11.08 14.28
C THR A 81 9.97 -10.24 13.95
N ASP A 82 10.18 -9.08 13.34
CA ASP A 82 9.11 -8.11 13.08
C ASP A 82 8.35 -8.41 11.77
N LEU A 83 8.82 -9.40 11.02
CA LEU A 83 8.13 -9.92 9.83
C LEU A 83 7.56 -11.32 10.06
N ALA A 84 6.47 -11.62 9.37
CA ALA A 84 6.04 -13.00 9.11
C ALA A 84 6.76 -13.50 7.86
N VAL A 85 8.00 -13.97 8.05
CA VAL A 85 8.88 -14.39 6.96
C VAL A 85 8.38 -15.69 6.34
N PRO A 86 8.10 -15.76 5.01
CA PRO A 86 7.76 -17.00 4.35
C PRO A 86 8.98 -17.94 4.27
N GLU A 87 8.71 -19.22 4.16
CA GLU A 87 9.74 -20.24 3.98
C GLU A 87 10.60 -19.93 2.75
N PHE A 88 11.91 -20.10 2.87
CA PHE A 88 12.96 -19.81 1.87
C PHE A 88 13.19 -18.32 1.58
N ALA A 89 12.49 -17.37 2.19
CA ALA A 89 12.82 -15.96 2.04
C ALA A 89 14.13 -15.63 2.75
N THR A 90 15.04 -14.97 2.03
CA THR A 90 16.31 -14.47 2.54
C THR A 90 16.36 -12.95 2.58
N HIS A 91 15.54 -12.30 1.75
CA HIS A 91 15.48 -10.84 1.61
C HIS A 91 14.04 -10.36 1.57
N VAL A 92 13.86 -9.09 1.95
CA VAL A 92 12.58 -8.38 1.91
C VAL A 92 12.77 -7.00 1.28
N ASN A 93 11.79 -6.54 0.54
CA ASN A 93 11.72 -5.18 0.02
C ASN A 93 10.48 -4.46 0.54
N PHE A 94 10.63 -3.17 0.82
CA PHE A 94 9.53 -2.25 1.14
C PHE A 94 9.42 -1.20 0.05
N GLY A 95 8.40 -1.30 -0.77
CA GLY A 95 8.05 -0.27 -1.75
C GLY A 95 7.09 0.76 -1.16
N LEU A 96 7.22 2.01 -1.60
CA LEU A 96 6.31 3.10 -1.27
C LEU A 96 5.84 3.77 -2.54
N ALA A 97 4.54 4.05 -2.65
CA ALA A 97 3.97 4.83 -3.73
C ALA A 97 3.01 5.88 -3.19
N CYS A 98 2.95 7.03 -3.85
CA CYS A 98 1.91 8.03 -3.67
C CYS A 98 1.21 8.25 -5.00
N VAL A 99 -0.12 8.14 -4.98
CA VAL A 99 -0.99 8.38 -6.13
C VAL A 99 -1.84 9.61 -5.83
N SER A 100 -1.77 10.64 -6.67
CA SER A 100 -2.75 11.72 -6.70
C SER A 100 -3.87 11.32 -7.66
N LEU A 101 -5.10 11.21 -7.17
CA LEU A 101 -6.28 10.84 -7.95
C LEU A 101 -7.25 12.00 -8.02
N ASP A 102 -7.41 12.58 -9.21
CA ASP A 102 -8.47 13.53 -9.52
C ASP A 102 -9.63 12.76 -10.20
N ALA A 103 -10.58 12.36 -9.39
CA ALA A 103 -11.70 11.54 -9.85
C ALA A 103 -12.76 12.35 -10.64
N GLU A 104 -12.72 13.68 -10.61
CA GLU A 104 -13.62 14.54 -11.40
C GLU A 104 -13.13 14.65 -12.84
N ASN A 105 -11.81 14.79 -13.02
CA ASN A 105 -11.18 14.96 -14.32
C ASN A 105 -10.61 13.67 -14.91
N ASP A 106 -10.82 12.53 -14.25
CA ASP A 106 -10.27 11.21 -14.64
C ASP A 106 -8.74 11.25 -14.84
N ALA A 107 -8.05 11.97 -13.96
CA ALA A 107 -6.61 12.14 -14.00
C ALA A 107 -5.93 11.54 -12.79
N SER A 108 -4.75 10.97 -13.01
CA SER A 108 -3.93 10.47 -11.92
C SER A 108 -2.44 10.65 -12.21
N GLU A 109 -1.68 10.88 -11.14
CA GLU A 109 -0.23 10.92 -11.18
C GLU A 109 0.32 10.01 -10.08
N THR A 110 1.37 9.24 -10.39
CA THR A 110 1.97 8.29 -9.46
C THR A 110 3.47 8.52 -9.35
N ILE A 111 3.95 8.66 -8.13
CA ILE A 111 5.37 8.61 -7.80
C ILE A 111 5.60 7.42 -6.88
N TYR A 112 6.61 6.61 -7.17
CA TYR A 112 6.92 5.43 -6.37
C TYR A 112 8.43 5.23 -6.24
N THR A 113 8.81 4.49 -5.21
CA THR A 113 10.17 4.02 -4.99
C THR A 113 10.15 2.57 -4.52
N THR A 114 11.10 1.81 -5.01
CA THR A 114 11.38 0.42 -4.59
C THR A 114 12.86 0.32 -4.31
N PRO A 115 13.30 0.51 -3.05
CA PRO A 115 14.69 0.31 -2.66
C PRO A 115 15.17 -1.11 -2.95
N ALA A 116 16.48 -1.32 -2.94
CA ALA A 116 17.02 -2.67 -3.04
C ALA A 116 16.53 -3.55 -1.89
N PRO A 117 16.24 -4.84 -2.12
CA PRO A 117 15.89 -5.77 -1.07
C PRO A 117 16.97 -5.84 0.03
N MET A 118 16.55 -5.83 1.29
CA MET A 118 17.43 -5.99 2.45
C MET A 118 17.45 -7.43 2.93
N VAL A 119 18.56 -7.84 3.52
CA VAL A 119 18.72 -9.16 4.15
C VAL A 119 17.79 -9.29 5.36
N ILE A 120 17.12 -10.43 5.48
CA ILE A 120 16.35 -10.78 6.67
C ILE A 120 17.32 -11.32 7.72
N ASN A 121 17.74 -10.46 8.64
CA ASN A 121 18.72 -10.77 9.69
C ASN A 121 18.22 -10.31 11.07
N ASP A 122 19.10 -10.41 12.06
CA ASP A 122 18.83 -10.04 13.46
C ASP A 122 19.24 -8.61 13.82
N ASP A 123 19.74 -7.85 12.85
CA ASP A 123 20.14 -6.46 13.09
C ASP A 123 18.90 -5.59 13.36
N VAL A 124 19.06 -4.64 14.27
CA VAL A 124 18.02 -3.68 14.64
C VAL A 124 18.40 -2.30 14.11
N ALA A 125 17.58 -1.76 13.22
CA ALA A 125 17.76 -0.41 12.68
C ALA A 125 16.39 0.21 12.33
N ASP A 126 16.35 1.52 12.21
CA ASP A 126 15.15 2.18 11.67
C ASP A 126 15.07 1.91 10.16
N LEU A 127 13.92 1.41 9.73
CA LEU A 127 13.60 1.28 8.31
C LEU A 127 12.91 2.57 7.87
N THR A 128 13.50 3.28 6.92
CA THR A 128 12.87 4.47 6.30
C THR A 128 12.90 4.33 4.80
N VAL A 129 11.73 4.54 4.17
CA VAL A 129 11.57 4.61 2.71
C VAL A 129 10.97 5.95 2.37
N THR A 130 11.62 6.70 1.49
CA THR A 130 11.22 8.06 1.11
C THR A 130 11.04 8.16 -0.40
N LEU A 131 9.96 8.76 -0.85
CA LEU A 131 9.71 9.09 -2.25
C LEU A 131 10.67 10.18 -2.73
N THR A 132 10.99 10.20 -4.01
CA THR A 132 11.79 11.26 -4.64
C THR A 132 11.07 12.61 -4.71
N GLY A 133 9.77 12.63 -4.42
CA GLY A 133 8.87 13.79 -4.40
C GLY A 133 7.43 13.33 -4.21
N LEU A 134 6.51 14.27 -4.21
CA LEU A 134 5.07 14.00 -4.19
C LEU A 134 4.45 14.34 -5.54
N PRO A 135 3.37 13.65 -5.96
CA PRO A 135 2.62 14.03 -7.14
C PRO A 135 2.14 15.48 -7.08
N ALA A 136 2.30 16.21 -8.18
CA ALA A 136 1.90 17.62 -8.28
C ALA A 136 0.39 17.81 -8.50
N GLY A 137 -0.32 16.75 -8.87
CA GLY A 137 -1.76 16.79 -9.13
C GLY A 137 -2.58 17.26 -7.94
N ALA A 138 -3.69 18.00 -8.22
CA ALA A 138 -4.60 18.54 -7.21
C ALA A 138 -5.55 17.50 -6.60
N GLY A 139 -5.46 16.24 -7.03
CA GLY A 139 -6.32 15.15 -6.56
C GLY A 139 -6.04 14.71 -5.13
N VAL A 140 -6.88 13.82 -4.65
CA VAL A 140 -6.67 13.14 -3.34
C VAL A 140 -5.42 12.29 -3.40
N LYS A 141 -4.51 12.46 -2.45
CA LYS A 141 -3.28 11.68 -2.38
C LYS A 141 -3.48 10.43 -1.54
N MET A 142 -3.07 9.30 -2.10
CA MET A 142 -3.14 7.99 -1.46
C MET A 142 -1.74 7.38 -1.39
N PHE A 143 -1.35 6.93 -0.20
CA PHE A 143 -0.06 6.29 0.03
C PHE A 143 -0.22 4.78 0.12
N TYR A 144 0.61 4.07 -0.63
CA TYR A 144 0.61 2.60 -0.73
C TYR A 144 1.93 2.05 -0.23
N VAL A 145 1.86 1.01 0.57
CA VAL A 145 3.04 0.24 0.98
C VAL A 145 2.97 -1.15 0.39
N LEU A 146 4.06 -1.56 -0.24
CA LEU A 146 4.29 -2.88 -0.79
C LEU A 146 5.35 -3.59 0.06
N VAL A 147 5.13 -4.85 0.42
CA VAL A 147 6.14 -5.73 1.02
C VAL A 147 6.27 -6.96 0.15
N GLU A 148 7.48 -7.23 -0.31
CA GLU A 148 7.81 -8.35 -1.18
C GLU A 148 8.98 -9.14 -0.62
N PHE A 149 8.93 -10.46 -0.77
CA PHE A 149 9.97 -11.36 -0.31
C PHE A 149 10.74 -11.97 -1.46
N PHE A 150 12.05 -12.13 -1.24
CA PHE A 150 12.98 -12.70 -2.22
C PHE A 150 13.77 -13.83 -1.60
N GLN A 151 14.23 -14.75 -2.45
CA GLN A 151 15.19 -15.78 -2.13
C GLN A 151 16.49 -15.51 -2.90
N GLU A 152 17.59 -15.51 -2.19
CA GLU A 152 18.92 -15.51 -2.82
C GLU A 152 19.36 -16.94 -3.15
N VAL A 153 19.74 -17.15 -4.40
CA VAL A 153 20.31 -18.42 -4.88
C VAL A 153 21.55 -18.11 -5.72
N ASN A 154 22.70 -18.61 -5.29
CA ASN A 154 23.99 -18.40 -5.96
C ASN A 154 24.35 -16.90 -6.19
N GLY A 155 23.98 -16.02 -5.27
CA GLY A 155 24.25 -14.60 -5.35
C GLY A 155 23.23 -13.78 -6.15
N GLU A 156 22.17 -14.43 -6.66
CA GLU A 156 21.10 -13.77 -7.41
C GLU A 156 19.80 -13.76 -6.61
N LEU A 157 19.06 -12.65 -6.64
CA LEU A 157 17.78 -12.51 -5.96
C LEU A 157 16.61 -12.87 -6.88
N TYR A 158 15.78 -13.77 -6.42
CA TYR A 158 14.56 -14.19 -7.11
C TYR A 158 13.33 -13.89 -6.28
N GLU A 159 12.32 -13.28 -6.90
CA GLU A 159 11.03 -13.07 -6.26
C GLU A 159 10.40 -14.42 -5.87
N LEU A 160 9.89 -14.49 -4.64
CA LEU A 160 9.13 -15.65 -4.21
C LEU A 160 7.76 -15.64 -4.90
N ARG A 161 7.61 -16.51 -5.90
CA ARG A 161 6.43 -16.60 -6.79
C ARG A 161 5.14 -16.99 -6.08
N SER A 162 5.18 -17.36 -4.81
CA SER A 162 3.95 -17.74 -4.10
C SER A 162 2.95 -16.57 -4.02
N GLY A 163 3.42 -15.30 -4.06
CA GLY A 163 2.57 -14.09 -4.00
C GLY A 163 1.60 -14.09 -2.81
N GLN A 164 1.59 -15.18 -2.04
CA GLN A 164 0.69 -15.36 -0.90
C GLN A 164 1.06 -14.44 0.24
N MET A 165 2.35 -14.15 0.37
CA MET A 165 2.90 -13.35 1.46
C MET A 165 3.29 -11.93 1.04
N ASN A 166 3.10 -11.55 -0.23
CA ASN A 166 3.32 -10.18 -0.66
C ASN A 166 2.12 -9.32 -0.23
N ALA A 167 2.39 -8.28 0.53
CA ALA A 167 1.38 -7.34 1.01
C ALA A 167 1.38 -6.06 0.18
N LEU A 168 0.20 -5.57 -0.18
CA LEU A 168 0.01 -4.23 -0.74
C LEU A 168 -1.19 -3.60 -0.03
N LYS A 169 -0.99 -2.43 0.56
CA LYS A 169 -2.00 -1.74 1.38
C LYS A 169 -2.01 -0.24 1.13
N ILE A 170 -3.21 0.37 1.14
CA ILE A 170 -3.36 1.81 1.27
C ILE A 170 -3.20 2.16 2.75
N VAL A 171 -2.11 2.84 3.10
CA VAL A 171 -1.76 3.14 4.49
C VAL A 171 -2.23 4.53 4.95
N HIS A 172 -2.40 5.46 3.99
CA HIS A 172 -2.84 6.82 4.29
C HIS A 172 -3.56 7.44 3.09
N ILE A 173 -4.57 8.28 3.34
CA ILE A 173 -5.30 9.10 2.33
C ILE A 173 -5.47 10.50 2.90
N GLU A 174 -5.02 11.51 2.13
CA GLU A 174 -5.23 12.93 2.44
C GLU A 174 -6.57 13.44 1.93
#